data_5324a5e4feffdb3efcbd3e664c315d9d
#
_entry.id   5324a5e4feffdb3efcbd3e664c315d9d
#
_cell.length_a   1.000
_cell.length_b   1.000
_cell.length_c   1.000
_cell.angle_alpha   90.00
_cell.angle_beta   90.00
_cell.angle_gamma   90.00
#
_symmetry.space_group_name_H-M   'P 1'
#
loop_
_entity.id
_entity.type
_entity.pdbx_description
1 polymer ?
#
loop_
_entity_poly.entity_id
_entity_poly.type
_entity_poly.pdbx_seq_one_letter_code
_entity_poly.pdbx_strand_id
1 'polypeptide(L)'
;MSTATDSVDLVGDDVAVNLVRAALLAALMGAFAFVSFPNPLSPGVPVTAQVLGVFLAGIYLGPAWGGFAMALYLLAGVLGAPVFSGASAGLGEIFGPTGGYLLSYPFAAALIGAIVHGADGLVDLETVSLPRLVAAMGVGVLVIYGFGIPVYWYYLDTSFVAAVFAAGVAFVPAELVKMAAAVGIVRSDEVQAT
;
A
#
# COMPACT_ATOMS: atom_id res chain seq x y z
N MET A 1 27.77 -19.86 -42.35
CA MET A 1 26.40 -20.11 -41.86
C MET A 1 26.34 -19.49 -40.45
N SER A 2 25.77 -18.28 -40.37
CA SER A 2 25.53 -17.61 -39.09
C SER A 2 24.17 -18.09 -38.58
N THR A 3 24.18 -18.89 -37.50
CA THR A 3 22.96 -19.23 -36.80
C THR A 3 22.53 -18.00 -36.00
N ALA A 4 21.62 -17.22 -36.54
CA ALA A 4 20.89 -16.26 -35.75
C ALA A 4 20.08 -17.04 -34.70
N THR A 5 20.49 -16.94 -33.46
CA THR A 5 19.67 -17.36 -32.33
C THR A 5 18.54 -16.33 -32.24
N ASP A 6 17.35 -16.69 -32.75
CA ASP A 6 16.12 -15.95 -32.42
C ASP A 6 15.95 -16.02 -30.91
N SER A 7 16.26 -14.93 -30.22
CA SER A 7 15.91 -14.78 -28.81
C SER A 7 14.38 -14.65 -28.75
N VAL A 8 13.71 -15.73 -28.30
CA VAL A 8 12.26 -15.66 -27.99
C VAL A 8 12.13 -14.77 -26.78
N ASP A 9 11.68 -13.54 -27.01
CA ASP A 9 11.32 -12.60 -25.95
C ASP A 9 10.02 -13.12 -25.29
N LEU A 10 10.16 -13.88 -24.20
CA LEU A 10 9.03 -14.50 -23.49
C LEU A 10 8.25 -13.50 -22.63
N VAL A 11 8.85 -12.36 -22.32
CA VAL A 11 8.26 -11.29 -21.49
C VAL A 11 8.71 -9.97 -22.08
N GLY A 12 7.77 -9.11 -22.50
CA GLY A 12 8.12 -7.78 -22.99
C GLY A 12 8.89 -6.98 -21.93
N ASP A 13 9.87 -6.19 -22.35
CA ASP A 13 10.76 -5.41 -21.48
C ASP A 13 9.97 -4.57 -20.46
N ASP A 14 8.85 -3.97 -20.86
CA ASP A 14 7.99 -3.16 -19.99
C ASP A 14 7.37 -3.99 -18.83
N VAL A 15 6.97 -5.23 -19.11
CA VAL A 15 6.41 -6.14 -18.09
C VAL A 15 7.50 -6.55 -17.11
N ALA A 16 8.71 -6.85 -17.60
CA ALA A 16 9.84 -7.21 -16.75
C ALA A 16 10.23 -6.06 -15.81
N VAL A 17 10.32 -4.83 -16.32
CA VAL A 17 10.62 -3.64 -15.52
C VAL A 17 9.54 -3.40 -14.46
N ASN A 18 8.26 -3.47 -14.83
CA ASN A 18 7.17 -3.26 -13.89
C ASN A 18 7.08 -4.37 -12.83
N LEU A 19 7.42 -5.61 -13.17
CA LEU A 19 7.51 -6.70 -12.20
C LEU A 19 8.61 -6.43 -11.16
N VAL A 20 9.78 -5.96 -11.59
CA VAL A 20 10.89 -5.60 -10.69
C VAL A 20 10.47 -4.43 -9.78
N ARG A 21 9.86 -3.39 -10.34
CA ARG A 21 9.34 -2.24 -9.57
C ARG A 21 8.30 -2.69 -8.53
N ALA A 22 7.37 -3.56 -8.92
CA ALA A 22 6.35 -4.09 -8.00
C ALA A 22 6.99 -4.93 -6.88
N ALA A 23 7.99 -5.76 -7.20
CA ALA A 23 8.71 -6.54 -6.19
C ALA A 23 9.50 -5.65 -5.22
N LEU A 24 10.14 -4.58 -5.71
CA LEU A 24 10.84 -3.60 -4.86
C LEU A 24 9.87 -2.87 -3.93
N LEU A 25 8.70 -2.44 -4.42
CA LEU A 25 7.68 -1.80 -3.60
C LEU A 25 7.09 -2.79 -2.56
N ALA A 26 6.90 -4.06 -2.92
CA ALA A 26 6.47 -5.09 -1.98
C ALA A 26 7.52 -5.32 -0.87
N ALA A 27 8.81 -5.33 -1.22
CA ALA A 27 9.90 -5.43 -0.25
C ALA A 27 9.99 -4.19 0.66
N LEU A 28 9.87 -2.99 0.08
CA LEU A 28 9.81 -1.73 0.83
C LEU A 28 8.62 -1.71 1.80
N MET A 29 7.46 -2.22 1.38
CA MET A 29 6.29 -2.38 2.23
C MET A 29 6.59 -3.25 3.45
N GLY A 30 7.32 -4.37 3.26
CA GLY A 30 7.82 -5.21 4.35
C GLY A 30 8.73 -4.43 5.31
N ALA A 31 9.65 -3.62 4.78
CA ALA A 31 10.52 -2.77 5.60
C ALA A 31 9.70 -1.73 6.41
N PHE A 32 8.65 -1.15 5.83
CA PHE A 32 7.78 -0.19 6.51
C PHE A 32 6.97 -0.83 7.65
N ALA A 33 6.75 -2.12 7.65
CA ALA A 33 6.11 -2.84 8.75
C ALA A 33 6.94 -2.82 10.04
N PHE A 34 8.28 -2.72 9.93
CA PHE A 34 9.17 -2.59 11.08
C PHE A 34 9.17 -1.17 11.68
N VAL A 35 8.78 -0.16 10.91
CA VAL A 35 8.54 1.19 11.45
C VAL A 35 7.16 1.21 12.09
N SER A 36 7.13 0.84 13.37
CA SER A 36 5.90 0.59 14.12
C SER A 36 5.97 1.23 15.50
N PHE A 37 4.90 1.93 15.88
CA PHE A 37 4.79 2.60 17.17
C PHE A 37 3.47 2.19 17.86
N PRO A 38 3.48 1.96 19.19
CA PRO A 38 2.25 1.73 19.92
C PRO A 38 1.29 2.93 19.77
N ASN A 39 0.01 2.64 19.52
CA ASN A 39 -1.02 3.67 19.56
C ASN A 39 -1.78 3.55 20.91
N PRO A 40 -1.61 4.51 21.84
CA PRO A 40 -2.27 4.44 23.14
C PRO A 40 -3.79 4.53 23.05
N LEU A 41 -4.32 5.05 21.94
CA LEU A 41 -5.76 5.19 21.68
C LEU A 41 -6.36 3.98 20.94
N SER A 42 -5.51 3.04 20.52
CA SER A 42 -5.92 1.85 19.75
C SER A 42 -5.16 0.62 20.25
N PRO A 43 -5.59 0.02 21.36
CA PRO A 43 -4.96 -1.21 21.85
C PRO A 43 -4.99 -2.32 20.81
N GLY A 44 -3.82 -2.91 20.54
CA GLY A 44 -3.70 -4.03 19.57
C GLY A 44 -3.53 -3.65 18.11
N VAL A 45 -3.64 -2.36 17.74
CA VAL A 45 -3.36 -1.88 16.38
C VAL A 45 -2.27 -0.81 16.43
N PRO A 46 -1.03 -1.12 16.05
CA PRO A 46 0.04 -0.14 16.04
C PRO A 46 -0.07 0.84 14.87
N VAL A 47 0.50 2.02 15.02
CA VAL A 47 0.77 2.93 13.90
C VAL A 47 2.00 2.40 13.16
N THR A 48 1.87 2.12 11.87
CA THR A 48 3.00 1.70 11.02
C THR A 48 3.22 2.64 9.84
N ALA A 49 4.38 2.55 9.20
CA ALA A 49 4.63 3.25 7.95
C ALA A 49 3.99 2.56 6.72
N GLN A 50 3.35 1.41 6.89
CA GLN A 50 2.82 0.59 5.78
C GLN A 50 1.86 1.35 4.86
N VAL A 51 0.97 2.18 5.40
CA VAL A 51 0.03 2.97 4.57
C VAL A 51 0.77 3.95 3.65
N LEU A 52 1.93 4.47 4.06
CA LEU A 52 2.81 5.22 3.16
C LEU A 52 3.25 4.37 1.97
N GLY A 53 3.61 3.10 2.20
CA GLY A 53 3.94 2.16 1.12
C GLY A 53 2.79 1.92 0.16
N VAL A 54 1.55 1.82 0.67
CA VAL A 54 0.34 1.73 -0.17
C VAL A 54 0.17 2.97 -1.04
N PHE A 55 0.38 4.17 -0.47
CA PHE A 55 0.32 5.42 -1.24
C PHE A 55 1.35 5.44 -2.36
N LEU A 56 2.61 5.14 -2.04
CA LEU A 56 3.70 5.13 -3.03
C LEU A 56 3.48 4.08 -4.12
N ALA A 57 2.99 2.88 -3.77
CA ALA A 57 2.69 1.84 -4.74
C ALA A 57 1.62 2.30 -5.76
N GLY A 58 0.52 2.89 -5.32
CA GLY A 58 -0.50 3.42 -6.20
C GLY A 58 -0.01 4.60 -7.03
N ILE A 59 0.73 5.53 -6.43
CA ILE A 59 1.21 6.75 -7.09
C ILE A 59 2.29 6.44 -8.14
N TYR A 60 3.26 5.57 -7.85
CA TYR A 60 4.37 5.31 -8.77
C TYR A 60 4.08 4.22 -9.80
N LEU A 61 3.28 3.21 -9.44
CA LEU A 61 3.07 2.05 -10.30
C LEU A 61 1.71 2.07 -11.02
N GLY A 62 0.83 2.99 -10.65
CA GLY A 62 -0.52 3.04 -11.21
C GLY A 62 -1.43 1.92 -10.69
N PRO A 63 -2.64 1.79 -11.26
CA PRO A 63 -3.68 0.94 -10.68
C PRO A 63 -3.34 -0.55 -10.69
N ALA A 64 -2.88 -1.08 -11.82
CA ALA A 64 -2.63 -2.51 -11.98
C ALA A 64 -1.40 -2.97 -11.19
N TRP A 65 -0.27 -2.30 -11.39
CA TRP A 65 1.00 -2.69 -10.79
C TRP A 65 1.11 -2.28 -9.31
N GLY A 66 0.45 -1.18 -8.90
CA GLY A 66 0.34 -0.81 -7.49
C GLY A 66 -0.47 -1.82 -6.69
N GLY A 67 -1.63 -2.23 -7.22
CA GLY A 67 -2.43 -3.31 -6.62
C GLY A 67 -1.67 -4.64 -6.59
N PHE A 68 -0.98 -4.98 -7.68
CA PHE A 68 -0.16 -6.20 -7.77
C PHE A 68 1.01 -6.20 -6.77
N ALA A 69 1.71 -5.09 -6.59
CA ALA A 69 2.78 -4.97 -5.59
C ALA A 69 2.28 -5.26 -4.17
N MET A 70 1.10 -4.74 -3.82
CA MET A 70 0.47 -5.01 -2.52
C MET A 70 -0.01 -6.46 -2.41
N ALA A 71 -0.48 -7.07 -3.49
CA ALA A 71 -0.81 -8.50 -3.51
C ALA A 71 0.43 -9.39 -3.32
N LEU A 72 1.56 -9.04 -3.96
CA LEU A 72 2.86 -9.72 -3.74
C LEU A 72 3.32 -9.62 -2.29
N TYR A 73 3.21 -8.43 -1.68
CA TYR A 73 3.52 -8.22 -0.27
C TYR A 73 2.68 -9.14 0.63
N LEU A 74 1.35 -9.19 0.41
CA LEU A 74 0.46 -10.06 1.17
C LEU A 74 0.81 -11.53 0.98
N LEU A 75 1.09 -11.94 -0.25
CA LEU A 75 1.47 -13.32 -0.56
C LEU A 75 2.75 -13.72 0.16
N ALA A 76 3.78 -12.87 0.15
CA ALA A 76 5.02 -13.11 0.88
C ALA A 76 4.77 -13.29 2.38
N GLY A 77 3.97 -12.41 2.99
CA GLY A 77 3.62 -12.49 4.41
C GLY A 77 2.83 -13.76 4.75
N VAL A 78 1.86 -14.13 3.92
CA VAL A 78 1.06 -15.35 4.08
C VAL A 78 1.92 -16.60 3.96
N LEU A 79 2.90 -16.60 3.07
CA LEU A 79 3.86 -17.70 2.89
C LEU A 79 4.94 -17.79 3.98
N GLY A 80 4.92 -16.88 4.95
CA GLY A 80 5.77 -16.96 6.13
C GLY A 80 6.93 -15.96 6.18
N ALA A 81 7.03 -15.04 5.22
CA ALA A 81 7.98 -13.93 5.34
C ALA A 81 7.54 -12.98 6.48
N PRO A 82 8.43 -12.59 7.40
CA PRO A 82 8.08 -11.76 8.56
C PRO A 82 7.94 -10.29 8.18
N VAL A 83 6.97 -9.99 7.31
CA VAL A 83 6.76 -8.67 6.69
C VAL A 83 5.52 -7.94 7.18
N PHE A 84 4.72 -8.57 8.06
CA PHE A 84 3.60 -7.90 8.71
C PHE A 84 4.04 -7.15 9.97
N SER A 85 3.18 -6.30 10.50
CA SER A 85 3.50 -5.48 11.68
C SER A 85 4.02 -6.32 12.84
N GLY A 86 5.11 -5.85 13.49
CA GLY A 86 5.77 -6.60 14.57
C GLY A 86 6.56 -7.82 14.09
N ALA A 87 6.99 -7.86 12.82
CA ALA A 87 7.68 -8.98 12.20
C ALA A 87 6.87 -10.29 12.20
N SER A 88 5.55 -10.18 12.20
CA SER A 88 4.64 -11.32 12.13
C SER A 88 4.48 -11.83 10.70
N ALA A 89 3.95 -13.05 10.55
CA ALA A 89 3.76 -13.72 9.27
C ALA A 89 2.65 -14.78 9.36
N GLY A 90 2.22 -15.23 8.18
CA GLY A 90 1.29 -16.35 8.04
C GLY A 90 -0.17 -15.94 7.87
N LEU A 91 -0.99 -16.91 7.53
CA LEU A 91 -2.43 -16.73 7.30
C LEU A 91 -3.18 -16.19 8.53
N GLY A 92 -2.69 -16.47 9.74
CA GLY A 92 -3.30 -16.00 10.98
C GLY A 92 -3.44 -14.48 11.06
N GLU A 93 -2.51 -13.73 10.46
CA GLU A 93 -2.57 -12.27 10.42
C GLU A 93 -3.72 -11.76 9.55
N ILE A 94 -4.03 -12.47 8.46
CA ILE A 94 -5.16 -12.13 7.56
C ILE A 94 -6.50 -12.40 8.26
N PHE A 95 -6.56 -13.43 9.09
CA PHE A 95 -7.74 -13.80 9.87
C PHE A 95 -7.72 -13.24 11.29
N GLY A 96 -6.91 -12.23 11.57
CA GLY A 96 -6.83 -11.52 12.85
C GLY A 96 -7.52 -10.15 12.83
N PRO A 97 -7.48 -9.43 13.95
CA PRO A 97 -8.12 -8.12 14.10
C PRO A 97 -7.64 -7.06 13.10
N THR A 98 -6.44 -7.20 12.60
CA THR A 98 -5.82 -6.28 11.62
C THR A 98 -5.94 -6.77 10.17
N GLY A 99 -6.49 -7.96 9.95
CA GLY A 99 -6.56 -8.59 8.62
C GLY A 99 -7.33 -7.78 7.59
N GLY A 100 -8.38 -7.08 8.00
CA GLY A 100 -9.13 -6.19 7.12
C GLY A 100 -8.28 -5.07 6.53
N TYR A 101 -7.38 -4.49 7.31
CA TYR A 101 -6.43 -3.49 6.82
C TYR A 101 -5.50 -4.08 5.77
N LEU A 102 -4.90 -5.24 6.05
CA LEU A 102 -4.00 -5.94 5.14
C LEU A 102 -4.69 -6.25 3.82
N LEU A 103 -5.88 -6.87 3.87
CA LEU A 103 -6.65 -7.23 2.67
C LEU A 103 -7.06 -6.03 1.81
N SER A 104 -7.20 -4.86 2.40
CA SER A 104 -7.56 -3.63 1.69
C SER A 104 -6.43 -3.05 0.84
N TYR A 105 -5.16 -3.33 1.16
CA TYR A 105 -3.99 -2.67 0.54
C TYR A 105 -3.95 -2.78 -0.99
N PRO A 106 -4.19 -3.95 -1.61
CA PRO A 106 -4.23 -4.04 -3.08
C PRO A 106 -5.31 -3.14 -3.70
N PHE A 107 -6.48 -3.09 -3.09
CA PHE A 107 -7.60 -2.27 -3.58
C PHE A 107 -7.33 -0.78 -3.38
N ALA A 108 -6.79 -0.41 -2.23
CA ALA A 108 -6.43 0.97 -1.94
C ALA A 108 -5.34 1.48 -2.91
N ALA A 109 -4.26 0.72 -3.12
CA ALA A 109 -3.20 1.08 -4.05
C ALA A 109 -3.73 1.18 -5.50
N ALA A 110 -4.56 0.23 -5.94
CA ALA A 110 -5.16 0.27 -7.27
C ALA A 110 -6.05 1.51 -7.45
N LEU A 111 -6.86 1.85 -6.46
CA LEU A 111 -7.76 3.00 -6.54
C LEU A 111 -6.98 4.34 -6.49
N ILE A 112 -5.95 4.44 -5.65
CA ILE A 112 -5.03 5.60 -5.65
C ILE A 112 -4.42 5.77 -7.04
N GLY A 113 -3.88 4.71 -7.61
CA GLY A 113 -3.31 4.72 -8.95
C GLY A 113 -4.32 5.14 -10.02
N ALA A 114 -5.55 4.63 -9.96
CA ALA A 114 -6.61 5.01 -10.90
C ALA A 114 -6.99 6.49 -10.80
N ILE A 115 -7.01 7.05 -9.59
CA ILE A 115 -7.30 8.48 -9.39
C ILE A 115 -6.11 9.34 -9.87
N VAL A 116 -4.87 8.92 -9.60
CA VAL A 116 -3.66 9.67 -9.98
C VAL A 116 -3.42 9.65 -11.49
N HIS A 117 -3.57 8.51 -12.13
CA HIS A 117 -3.18 8.33 -13.54
C HIS A 117 -4.37 8.33 -14.51
N GLY A 118 -5.58 8.00 -14.05
CA GLY A 118 -6.73 7.82 -14.95
C GLY A 118 -6.67 6.48 -15.69
N ALA A 119 -7.22 6.45 -16.90
CA ALA A 119 -7.35 5.24 -17.71
C ALA A 119 -6.26 5.10 -18.79
N ASP A 120 -5.55 6.18 -19.14
CA ASP A 120 -4.72 6.27 -20.33
C ASP A 120 -3.23 5.93 -20.09
N GLY A 121 -2.90 5.31 -18.96
CA GLY A 121 -1.53 4.96 -18.60
C GLY A 121 -0.92 5.86 -17.55
N LEU A 122 0.37 5.68 -17.25
CA LEU A 122 1.06 6.49 -16.25
C LEU A 122 1.26 7.93 -16.75
N VAL A 123 0.89 8.88 -15.90
CA VAL A 123 1.12 10.32 -16.16
C VAL A 123 2.38 10.77 -15.43
N ASP A 124 3.01 11.82 -15.95
CA ASP A 124 4.10 12.51 -15.26
C ASP A 124 3.59 13.08 -13.92
N LEU A 125 4.20 12.63 -12.83
CA LEU A 125 3.78 12.99 -11.48
C LEU A 125 4.00 14.48 -11.16
N GLU A 126 4.90 15.18 -11.85
CA GLU A 126 5.08 16.62 -11.71
C GLU A 126 3.84 17.40 -12.17
N THR A 127 3.12 16.86 -13.15
CA THR A 127 1.91 17.46 -13.71
C THR A 127 0.67 17.21 -12.85
N VAL A 128 0.71 16.24 -11.95
CA VAL A 128 -0.42 15.89 -11.09
C VAL A 128 -0.60 16.97 -10.00
N SER A 129 -1.77 17.57 -9.92
CA SER A 129 -2.04 18.61 -8.94
C SER A 129 -2.02 18.07 -7.50
N LEU A 130 -1.55 18.89 -6.55
CA LEU A 130 -1.54 18.52 -5.13
C LEU A 130 -2.91 18.10 -4.60
N PRO A 131 -4.04 18.79 -4.91
CA PRO A 131 -5.36 18.32 -4.49
C PRO A 131 -5.71 16.94 -5.01
N ARG A 132 -5.29 16.57 -6.24
CA ARG A 132 -5.52 15.22 -6.81
C ARG A 132 -4.76 14.16 -6.05
N LEU A 133 -3.48 14.40 -5.70
CA LEU A 133 -2.68 13.49 -4.89
C LEU A 133 -3.30 13.29 -3.50
N VAL A 134 -3.65 14.39 -2.83
CA VAL A 134 -4.26 14.34 -1.49
C VAL A 134 -5.62 13.62 -1.53
N ALA A 135 -6.45 13.92 -2.53
CA ALA A 135 -7.74 13.25 -2.69
C ALA A 135 -7.58 11.75 -2.95
N ALA A 136 -6.64 11.36 -3.81
CA ALA A 136 -6.35 9.95 -4.10
C ALA A 136 -5.94 9.20 -2.83
N MET A 137 -4.99 9.73 -2.06
CA MET A 137 -4.56 9.14 -0.79
C MET A 137 -5.71 9.11 0.23
N GLY A 138 -6.52 10.17 0.32
CA GLY A 138 -7.69 10.22 1.19
C GLY A 138 -8.69 9.11 0.87
N VAL A 139 -8.99 8.90 -0.40
CA VAL A 139 -9.84 7.78 -0.85
C VAL A 139 -9.20 6.43 -0.51
N GLY A 140 -7.89 6.29 -0.69
CA GLY A 140 -7.16 5.10 -0.26
C GLY A 140 -7.32 4.81 1.23
N VAL A 141 -7.20 5.83 2.09
CA VAL A 141 -7.44 5.71 3.54
C VAL A 141 -8.87 5.26 3.83
N LEU A 142 -9.86 5.82 3.13
CA LEU A 142 -11.25 5.40 3.30
C LEU A 142 -11.47 3.92 2.93
N VAL A 143 -10.83 3.43 1.88
CA VAL A 143 -10.85 2.00 1.53
C VAL A 143 -10.22 1.17 2.65
N ILE A 144 -9.03 1.55 3.12
CA ILE A 144 -8.31 0.84 4.18
C ILE A 144 -9.16 0.74 5.44
N TYR A 145 -9.78 1.83 5.86
CA TYR A 145 -10.61 1.85 7.07
C TYR A 145 -11.97 1.20 6.85
N GLY A 146 -12.52 1.27 5.63
CA GLY A 146 -13.76 0.59 5.27
C GLY A 146 -13.68 -0.94 5.39
N PHE A 147 -12.49 -1.50 5.18
CA PHE A 147 -12.23 -2.93 5.42
C PHE A 147 -11.75 -3.18 6.86
N GLY A 148 -10.87 -2.34 7.37
CA GLY A 148 -10.19 -2.57 8.65
C GLY A 148 -11.13 -2.44 9.85
N ILE A 149 -11.93 -1.37 9.90
CA ILE A 149 -12.80 -1.10 11.06
C ILE A 149 -13.86 -2.20 11.28
N PRO A 150 -14.58 -2.69 10.25
CA PRO A 150 -15.55 -3.78 10.45
C PRO A 150 -14.89 -5.08 10.94
N VAL A 151 -13.71 -5.43 10.40
CA VAL A 151 -12.97 -6.62 10.85
C VAL A 151 -12.48 -6.44 12.26
N TYR A 152 -11.90 -5.29 12.59
CA TYR A 152 -11.48 -4.96 13.95
C TYR A 152 -12.65 -5.05 14.93
N TRP A 153 -13.80 -4.45 14.60
CA TRP A 153 -15.01 -4.51 15.41
C TRP A 153 -15.50 -5.95 15.64
N TYR A 154 -15.45 -6.80 14.62
CA TYR A 154 -15.86 -8.22 14.73
C TYR A 154 -15.03 -8.99 15.77
N TYR A 155 -13.74 -8.68 15.90
CA TYR A 155 -12.83 -9.38 16.82
C TYR A 155 -12.82 -8.81 18.24
N LEU A 156 -13.28 -7.59 18.43
CA LEU A 156 -13.31 -6.95 19.75
C LEU A 156 -14.75 -6.86 20.27
N ASP A 157 -14.94 -7.22 21.53
CA ASP A 157 -16.24 -7.09 22.22
C ASP A 157 -16.46 -5.61 22.59
N THR A 158 -16.78 -4.77 21.60
CA THR A 158 -16.95 -3.33 21.77
C THR A 158 -18.09 -2.80 20.88
N SER A 159 -18.53 -1.55 21.09
CA SER A 159 -19.49 -0.93 20.21
C SER A 159 -18.84 -0.53 18.86
N PHE A 160 -19.62 -0.52 17.78
CA PHE A 160 -19.14 -0.06 16.48
C PHE A 160 -18.56 1.37 16.51
N VAL A 161 -19.20 2.26 17.29
CA VAL A 161 -18.72 3.63 17.48
C VAL A 161 -17.34 3.65 18.15
N ALA A 162 -17.14 2.85 19.19
CA ALA A 162 -15.83 2.72 19.83
C ALA A 162 -14.77 2.13 18.88
N ALA A 163 -15.13 1.16 18.04
CA ALA A 163 -14.25 0.62 17.02
C ALA A 163 -13.86 1.68 15.98
N VAL A 164 -14.79 2.52 15.52
CA VAL A 164 -14.50 3.64 14.60
C VAL A 164 -13.49 4.61 15.23
N PHE A 165 -13.66 4.96 16.49
CA PHE A 165 -12.70 5.84 17.18
C PHE A 165 -11.34 5.18 17.36
N ALA A 166 -11.28 3.96 17.87
CA ALA A 166 -10.02 3.26 18.16
C ALA A 166 -9.27 2.83 16.90
N ALA A 167 -9.97 2.35 15.88
CA ALA A 167 -9.37 1.74 14.69
C ALA A 167 -9.43 2.66 13.44
N GLY A 168 -9.96 3.85 13.55
CA GLY A 168 -10.05 4.85 12.50
C GLY A 168 -9.56 6.22 12.96
N VAL A 169 -10.37 6.92 13.77
CA VAL A 169 -10.10 8.31 14.15
C VAL A 169 -8.75 8.48 14.86
N ALA A 170 -8.36 7.53 15.71
CA ALA A 170 -7.09 7.53 16.43
C ALA A 170 -5.84 7.52 15.51
N PHE A 171 -6.00 7.15 14.24
CA PHE A 171 -4.90 7.09 13.26
C PHE A 171 -4.83 8.31 12.34
N VAL A 172 -5.86 9.14 12.29
CA VAL A 172 -5.92 10.30 11.38
C VAL A 172 -4.68 11.20 11.44
N PRO A 173 -4.14 11.55 12.62
CA PRO A 173 -2.92 12.36 12.68
C PRO A 173 -1.72 11.69 12.00
N ALA A 174 -1.55 10.37 12.20
CA ALA A 174 -0.48 9.62 11.58
C ALA A 174 -0.66 9.49 10.05
N GLU A 175 -1.91 9.36 9.57
CA GLU A 175 -2.20 9.35 8.14
C GLU A 175 -1.88 10.68 7.47
N LEU A 176 -2.18 11.80 8.11
CA LEU A 176 -1.81 13.13 7.59
C LEU A 176 -0.29 13.29 7.46
N VAL A 177 0.47 12.79 8.44
CA VAL A 177 1.95 12.78 8.37
C VAL A 177 2.44 11.93 7.20
N LYS A 178 1.88 10.73 7.01
CA LYS A 178 2.24 9.83 5.89
C LYS A 178 1.86 10.45 4.54
N MET A 179 0.70 11.09 4.44
CA MET A 179 0.30 11.82 3.23
C MET A 179 1.27 12.96 2.91
N ALA A 180 1.67 13.75 3.93
CA ALA A 180 2.67 14.79 3.76
C ALA A 180 4.02 14.22 3.32
N ALA A 181 4.46 13.12 3.92
CA ALA A 181 5.68 12.41 3.52
C ALA A 181 5.60 11.90 2.08
N ALA A 182 4.47 11.29 1.67
CA ALA A 182 4.27 10.83 0.29
C ALA A 182 4.35 12.00 -0.70
N VAL A 183 3.70 13.13 -0.40
CA VAL A 183 3.79 14.34 -1.24
C VAL A 183 5.24 14.85 -1.31
N GLY A 184 5.96 14.87 -0.19
CA GLY A 184 7.37 15.28 -0.15
C GLY A 184 8.24 14.38 -1.03
N ILE A 185 8.05 13.06 -0.97
CA ILE A 185 8.79 12.09 -1.80
C ILE A 185 8.47 12.29 -3.28
N VAL A 186 7.18 12.39 -3.64
CA VAL A 186 6.72 12.57 -5.03
C VAL A 186 7.19 13.90 -5.63
N ARG A 187 7.41 14.92 -4.80
CA ARG A 187 7.88 16.25 -5.22
C ARG A 187 9.39 16.44 -5.09
N SER A 188 10.12 15.44 -4.60
CA SER A 188 11.59 15.52 -4.58
C SER A 188 12.14 15.16 -5.96
N ASP A 189 13.11 15.95 -6.44
CA ASP A 189 13.80 15.74 -7.72
C ASP A 189 14.62 14.43 -7.76
N GLU A 190 14.79 13.77 -6.61
CA GLU A 190 15.61 12.58 -6.46
C GLU A 190 14.88 11.28 -6.85
N VAL A 191 13.56 11.28 -6.95
CA VAL A 191 12.74 10.11 -7.26
C VAL A 191 11.89 10.38 -8.50
N GLN A 192 12.53 10.67 -9.61
CA GLN A 192 11.82 10.75 -10.89
C GLN A 192 11.55 9.32 -11.39
N ALA A 193 10.28 8.96 -11.48
CA ALA A 193 9.82 7.75 -12.14
C ALA A 193 9.79 8.01 -13.66
N THR A 194 10.94 7.93 -14.31
CA THR A 194 11.06 7.85 -15.77
C THR A 194 11.01 6.41 -16.22
#